data_4c8bcdeb2f3ba938de0def48db4fdfd4
#
_entry.id   4c8bcdeb2f3ba938de0def48db4fdfd4
#
_cell.length_a   1.000
_cell.length_b   1.000
_cell.length_c   1.000
_cell.angle_alpha   90.00
_cell.angle_beta   90.00
_cell.angle_gamma   90.00
#
_symmetry.space_group_name_H-M   'P 1'
#
loop_
_entity.id
_entity.type
_entity.pdbx_description
1 polymer ?
#
loop_
_entity_poly.entity_id
_entity_poly.type
_entity_poly.pdbx_seq_one_letter_code
_entity_poly.pdbx_strand_id
1 'polypeptide(L)'
;FVVRAADYYGVSCDYLLGRSMARDGSAVPAERMEGTDTETEHSRIVQAAALLLQVAESLESKQLSHEIESYFAVAIYKVYRYLYMADPAGVDAVFRAPQDRFEYLCDARMKEHELKIRLAANGEEGCGLTQENIRRMPLAPSEIARRYPDLSSALLTVLQQVSDSIDRKNKMQ
;
A
#
# COMPACT_ATOMS: atom_id res chain seq x y z
N PHE A 1 -3.03 20.33 -25.23
CA PHE A 1 -2.65 18.99 -25.68
C PHE A 1 -3.51 17.91 -25.03
N VAL A 2 -3.62 17.89 -23.69
CA VAL A 2 -4.37 16.86 -22.93
C VAL A 2 -5.85 16.80 -23.33
N VAL A 3 -6.52 17.93 -23.45
CA VAL A 3 -7.94 18.01 -23.88
C VAL A 3 -8.15 17.39 -25.26
N ARG A 4 -7.29 17.72 -26.23
CA ARG A 4 -7.37 17.16 -27.59
C ARG A 4 -7.12 15.65 -27.62
N ALA A 5 -6.26 15.16 -26.76
CA ALA A 5 -6.01 13.73 -26.62
C ALA A 5 -7.23 13.03 -25.96
N ALA A 6 -7.82 13.64 -24.94
CA ALA A 6 -9.03 13.16 -24.29
C ALA A 6 -10.19 13.04 -25.28
N ASP A 7 -10.42 14.06 -26.09
CA ASP A 7 -11.44 14.09 -27.13
C ASP A 7 -11.20 13.01 -28.19
N TYR A 8 -9.94 12.83 -28.62
CA TYR A 8 -9.57 11.83 -29.62
C TYR A 8 -9.80 10.39 -29.16
N TYR A 9 -9.48 10.10 -27.89
CA TYR A 9 -9.66 8.76 -27.31
C TYR A 9 -11.03 8.54 -26.67
N GLY A 10 -11.92 9.54 -26.66
CA GLY A 10 -13.25 9.47 -26.03
C GLY A 10 -13.18 9.18 -24.52
N VAL A 11 -12.22 9.80 -23.84
CA VAL A 11 -12.01 9.66 -22.40
C VAL A 11 -11.94 11.02 -21.72
N SER A 12 -12.14 11.07 -20.41
CA SER A 12 -11.99 12.32 -19.66
C SER A 12 -10.52 12.74 -19.52
N CYS A 13 -10.28 14.04 -19.33
CA CYS A 13 -8.95 14.55 -19.01
C CYS A 13 -8.40 13.95 -17.71
N ASP A 14 -9.25 13.73 -16.72
CA ASP A 14 -8.87 13.15 -15.43
C ASP A 14 -8.46 11.68 -15.55
N TYR A 15 -9.08 10.93 -16.47
CA TYR A 15 -8.63 9.58 -16.80
C TYR A 15 -7.24 9.58 -17.43
N LEU A 16 -6.98 10.46 -18.40
CA LEU A 16 -5.66 10.58 -19.04
C LEU A 16 -4.56 11.05 -18.07
N LEU A 17 -4.91 11.86 -17.09
CA LEU A 17 -4.01 12.33 -16.04
C LEU A 17 -3.85 11.35 -14.87
N GLY A 18 -4.51 10.18 -14.94
CA GLY A 18 -4.48 9.18 -13.87
C GLY A 18 -5.21 9.60 -12.59
N ARG A 19 -6.06 10.64 -12.66
CA ARG A 19 -6.85 11.15 -11.53
C ARG A 19 -8.19 10.45 -11.36
N SER A 20 -8.68 9.78 -12.38
CA SER A 20 -9.90 8.98 -12.38
C SER A 20 -9.66 7.63 -13.02
N MET A 21 -10.20 6.55 -12.44
CA MET A 21 -10.20 5.23 -13.04
C MET A 21 -11.37 5.03 -14.02
N ALA A 22 -12.37 5.92 -14.01
CA ALA A 22 -13.48 5.89 -14.92
C ALA A 22 -13.15 6.65 -16.22
N ARG A 23 -13.34 5.99 -17.37
CA ARG A 23 -13.04 6.57 -18.70
C ARG A 23 -13.82 7.83 -19.00
N ASP A 24 -15.06 7.93 -18.51
CA ASP A 24 -15.97 9.05 -18.67
C ASP A 24 -15.74 10.19 -17.67
N GLY A 25 -14.78 10.04 -16.76
CA GLY A 25 -14.49 11.02 -15.70
C GLY A 25 -15.56 11.08 -14.62
N SER A 26 -16.51 10.13 -14.61
CA SER A 26 -17.41 10.01 -13.48
C SER A 26 -16.56 9.74 -12.24
N ALA A 27 -16.52 10.69 -11.30
CA ALA A 27 -16.12 10.37 -9.96
C ALA A 27 -17.09 9.27 -9.50
N VAL A 28 -16.58 8.11 -9.11
CA VAL A 28 -17.41 7.14 -8.39
C VAL A 28 -17.89 7.93 -7.17
N PRO A 29 -19.21 8.27 -7.08
CA PRO A 29 -19.64 9.08 -5.97
C PRO A 29 -19.30 8.37 -4.69
N ALA A 30 -18.68 9.05 -3.74
CA ALA A 30 -18.45 8.54 -2.39
C ALA A 30 -19.77 8.04 -1.74
N GLU A 31 -20.90 8.50 -2.23
CA GLU A 31 -22.26 8.10 -1.85
C GLU A 31 -22.65 6.65 -2.18
N ARG A 32 -21.89 5.93 -3.03
CA ARG A 32 -22.12 4.48 -3.23
C ARG A 32 -21.43 3.59 -2.18
N MET A 33 -20.75 4.18 -1.20
CA MET A 33 -20.27 3.48 -0.01
C MET A 33 -21.26 3.54 1.16
N GLU A 34 -22.36 4.28 1.03
CA GLU A 34 -23.46 4.27 2.00
C GLU A 34 -24.47 3.18 1.63
N GLY A 35 -24.27 2.00 2.18
CA GLY A 35 -25.32 0.97 2.11
C GLY A 35 -24.78 -0.44 1.99
N THR A 36 -24.12 -0.88 2.99
CA THR A 36 -24.22 -2.18 3.66
C THR A 36 -23.06 -2.30 4.65
N ASP A 37 -23.35 -2.65 5.88
CA ASP A 37 -22.46 -2.93 7.01
C ASP A 37 -21.53 -4.16 6.79
N THR A 38 -20.95 -4.28 5.63
CA THR A 38 -19.85 -5.19 5.33
C THR A 38 -18.70 -4.35 4.81
N GLU A 39 -17.95 -3.71 5.73
CA GLU A 39 -16.55 -3.41 5.43
C GLU A 39 -15.92 -4.71 4.97
N THR A 40 -15.76 -4.86 3.66
CA THR A 40 -15.14 -6.06 3.11
C THR A 40 -13.70 -6.11 3.64
N GLU A 41 -13.21 -7.30 3.92
CA GLU A 41 -11.82 -7.51 4.37
C GLU A 41 -10.81 -6.78 3.47
N HIS A 42 -11.09 -6.70 2.18
CA HIS A 42 -10.32 -5.94 1.19
C HIS A 42 -10.28 -4.43 1.50
N SER A 43 -11.41 -3.83 1.89
CA SER A 43 -11.47 -2.42 2.25
C SER A 43 -10.57 -2.11 3.45
N ARG A 44 -10.56 -2.99 4.46
CA ARG A 44 -9.72 -2.82 5.66
C ARG A 44 -8.24 -2.84 5.35
N ILE A 45 -7.77 -3.74 4.48
CA ILE A 45 -6.35 -3.78 4.06
C ILE A 45 -5.96 -2.47 3.37
N VAL A 46 -6.79 -1.97 2.47
CA VAL A 46 -6.54 -0.71 1.76
C VAL A 46 -6.50 0.47 2.74
N GLN A 47 -7.46 0.54 3.66
CA GLN A 47 -7.52 1.59 4.68
C GLN A 47 -6.34 1.52 5.65
N ALA A 48 -5.93 0.33 6.09
CA ALA A 48 -4.76 0.13 6.93
C ALA A 48 -3.46 0.58 6.23
N ALA A 49 -3.30 0.22 4.95
CA ALA A 49 -2.15 0.68 4.16
C ALA A 49 -2.15 2.21 4.00
N ALA A 50 -3.31 2.82 3.69
CA ALA A 50 -3.46 4.27 3.59
C ALA A 50 -3.09 4.98 4.91
N LEU A 51 -3.50 4.42 6.04
CA LEU A 51 -3.12 4.97 7.35
C LEU A 51 -1.61 4.95 7.58
N LEU A 52 -0.92 3.86 7.24
CA LEU A 52 0.54 3.78 7.38
C LEU A 52 1.25 4.83 6.53
N LEU A 53 0.77 5.08 5.30
CA LEU A 53 1.31 6.13 4.43
C LEU A 53 1.05 7.53 5.02
N GLN A 54 -0.16 7.81 5.53
CA GLN A 54 -0.46 9.09 6.18
C GLN A 54 0.40 9.32 7.43
N VAL A 55 0.66 8.28 8.21
CA VAL A 55 1.58 8.37 9.37
C VAL A 55 2.99 8.72 8.89
N ALA A 56 3.50 8.04 7.86
CA ALA A 56 4.82 8.32 7.30
C ALA A 56 4.94 9.77 6.78
N GLU A 57 3.93 10.26 6.07
CA GLU A 57 3.85 11.64 5.62
C GLU A 57 3.84 12.64 6.79
N SER A 58 3.11 12.32 7.88
CA SER A 58 3.04 13.18 9.08
C SER A 58 4.38 13.34 9.81
N LEU A 59 5.32 12.42 9.54
CA LEU A 59 6.68 12.47 10.08
C LEU A 59 7.64 13.29 9.20
N GLU A 60 7.13 13.87 8.09
CA GLU A 60 7.90 14.71 7.16
C GLU A 60 9.13 13.99 6.56
N SER A 61 9.17 12.66 6.61
CA SER A 61 10.25 11.85 6.07
C SER A 61 9.90 11.29 4.69
N LYS A 62 10.31 12.01 3.65
CA LYS A 62 10.15 11.54 2.25
C LYS A 62 10.80 10.17 2.01
N GLN A 63 11.90 9.90 2.70
CA GLN A 63 12.60 8.62 2.56
C GLN A 63 11.76 7.49 3.15
N LEU A 64 11.22 7.63 4.37
CA LEU A 64 10.37 6.61 4.98
C LEU A 64 9.10 6.36 4.15
N SER A 65 8.42 7.42 3.70
CA SER A 65 7.25 7.30 2.83
C SER A 65 7.59 6.52 1.56
N HIS A 66 8.69 6.87 0.90
CA HIS A 66 9.15 6.16 -0.30
C HIS A 66 9.46 4.68 -0.04
N GLU A 67 10.10 4.34 1.07
CA GLU A 67 10.42 2.94 1.39
C GLU A 67 9.16 2.11 1.68
N ILE A 68 8.15 2.68 2.37
CA ILE A 68 6.86 2.03 2.62
C ILE A 68 6.08 1.84 1.32
N GLU A 69 5.97 2.87 0.49
CA GLU A 69 5.34 2.78 -0.83
C GLU A 69 5.99 1.72 -1.71
N SER A 70 7.32 1.71 -1.76
CA SER A 70 8.09 0.77 -2.56
C SER A 70 7.92 -0.67 -2.07
N TYR A 71 7.86 -0.88 -0.76
CA TYR A 71 7.56 -2.20 -0.17
C TYR A 71 6.20 -2.72 -0.64
N PHE A 72 5.15 -1.91 -0.54
CA PHE A 72 3.82 -2.28 -1.02
C PHE A 72 3.78 -2.50 -2.53
N ALA A 73 4.45 -1.65 -3.31
CA ALA A 73 4.50 -1.78 -4.77
C ALA A 73 5.15 -3.11 -5.20
N VAL A 74 6.24 -3.52 -4.55
CA VAL A 74 6.89 -4.82 -4.84
C VAL A 74 5.98 -5.98 -4.44
N ALA A 75 5.28 -5.90 -3.31
CA ALA A 75 4.33 -6.93 -2.87
C ALA A 75 3.17 -7.09 -3.88
N ILE A 76 2.57 -5.98 -4.31
CA ILE A 76 1.51 -5.96 -5.34
C ILE A 76 2.03 -6.55 -6.65
N TYR A 77 3.21 -6.11 -7.12
CA TYR A 77 3.83 -6.63 -8.33
C TYR A 77 4.03 -8.15 -8.26
N LYS A 78 4.54 -8.66 -7.13
CA LYS A 78 4.81 -10.09 -6.93
C LYS A 78 3.51 -10.91 -6.99
N VAL A 79 2.47 -10.47 -6.28
CA VAL A 79 1.16 -11.14 -6.27
C VAL A 79 0.52 -11.10 -7.67
N TYR A 80 0.52 -9.92 -8.31
CA TYR A 80 -0.03 -9.78 -9.66
C TYR A 80 0.68 -10.72 -10.65
N ARG A 81 1.98 -10.84 -10.56
CA ARG A 81 2.76 -11.70 -11.44
C ARG A 81 2.45 -13.17 -11.23
N TYR A 82 2.23 -13.64 -10.00
CA TYR A 82 1.77 -15.01 -9.76
C TYR A 82 0.41 -15.28 -10.43
N LEU A 83 -0.53 -14.36 -10.30
CA LEU A 83 -1.85 -14.48 -10.93
C LEU A 83 -1.74 -14.47 -12.47
N TYR A 84 -0.89 -13.59 -13.00
CA TYR A 84 -0.64 -13.49 -14.44
C TYR A 84 -0.01 -14.76 -15.01
N MET A 85 0.90 -15.40 -14.31
CA MET A 85 1.52 -16.66 -14.72
C MET A 85 0.54 -17.85 -14.67
N ALA A 86 -0.52 -17.76 -13.89
CA ALA A 86 -1.57 -18.75 -13.85
C ALA A 86 -2.53 -18.65 -15.06
N ASP A 87 -2.51 -17.53 -15.80
CA ASP A 87 -3.29 -17.34 -17.01
C ASP A 87 -2.58 -18.00 -18.21
N PRO A 88 -3.19 -19.01 -18.87
CA PRO A 88 -2.60 -19.68 -20.03
C PRO A 88 -2.36 -18.75 -21.24
N ALA A 89 -3.08 -17.62 -21.29
CA ALA A 89 -2.93 -16.61 -22.35
C ALA A 89 -1.86 -15.57 -22.02
N GLY A 90 -1.26 -15.62 -20.83
CA GLY A 90 -0.24 -14.69 -20.36
C GLY A 90 1.01 -14.73 -21.23
N VAL A 91 1.43 -13.57 -21.75
CA VAL A 91 2.65 -13.45 -22.56
C VAL A 91 3.76 -12.88 -21.69
N ASP A 92 4.85 -13.61 -21.55
CA ASP A 92 5.99 -13.25 -20.65
C ASP A 92 6.65 -11.89 -21.01
N ALA A 93 6.38 -11.36 -22.22
CA ALA A 93 6.92 -10.09 -22.70
C ALA A 93 6.47 -8.83 -21.91
N VAL A 94 5.46 -8.94 -21.05
CA VAL A 94 4.98 -7.83 -20.21
C VAL A 94 5.97 -7.50 -19.09
N PHE A 95 6.75 -8.46 -18.64
CA PHE A 95 7.66 -8.31 -17.50
C PHE A 95 9.12 -8.28 -17.92
N ARG A 96 9.90 -7.35 -17.33
CA ARG A 96 11.34 -7.26 -17.60
C ARG A 96 12.18 -8.28 -16.84
N ALA A 97 11.73 -8.66 -15.64
CA ALA A 97 12.43 -9.66 -14.86
C ALA A 97 12.15 -11.06 -15.39
N PRO A 98 13.17 -11.92 -15.58
CA PRO A 98 12.97 -13.30 -16.01
C PRO A 98 12.09 -14.09 -15.04
N GLN A 99 11.32 -15.05 -15.58
CA GLN A 99 10.36 -15.84 -14.79
C GLN A 99 11.04 -16.67 -13.71
N ASP A 100 12.21 -17.20 -13.99
CA ASP A 100 13.01 -18.03 -13.09
C ASP A 100 13.65 -17.27 -11.92
N ARG A 101 13.68 -15.93 -11.97
CA ARG A 101 14.36 -15.08 -10.97
C ARG A 101 13.48 -14.07 -10.30
N PHE A 102 12.24 -13.83 -10.79
CA PHE A 102 11.44 -12.71 -10.27
C PHE A 102 11.12 -12.85 -8.79
N GLU A 103 10.89 -14.06 -8.29
CA GLU A 103 10.61 -14.29 -6.86
C GLU A 103 11.78 -13.83 -6.00
N TYR A 104 12.96 -14.31 -6.33
CA TYR A 104 14.19 -13.91 -5.64
C TYR A 104 14.42 -12.39 -5.70
N LEU A 105 14.21 -11.78 -6.88
CA LEU A 105 14.38 -10.34 -7.04
C LEU A 105 13.34 -9.54 -6.23
N CYS A 106 12.10 -9.99 -6.18
CA CYS A 106 11.08 -9.37 -5.35
C CYS A 106 11.40 -9.52 -3.86
N ASP A 107 11.78 -10.72 -3.41
CA ASP A 107 12.12 -10.97 -2.01
C ASP A 107 13.33 -10.15 -1.56
N ALA A 108 14.37 -10.06 -2.39
CA ALA A 108 15.54 -9.23 -2.13
C ALA A 108 15.15 -7.74 -2.01
N ARG A 109 14.28 -7.23 -2.90
CA ARG A 109 13.80 -5.86 -2.85
C ARG A 109 12.92 -5.59 -1.63
N MET A 110 12.00 -6.49 -1.31
CA MET A 110 11.17 -6.36 -0.10
C MET A 110 12.05 -6.34 1.16
N LYS A 111 13.06 -7.19 1.24
CA LYS A 111 14.01 -7.20 2.37
C LYS A 111 14.87 -5.94 2.46
N GLU A 112 15.27 -5.37 1.32
CA GLU A 112 15.94 -4.08 1.29
C GLU A 112 15.08 -2.97 1.88
N HIS A 113 13.82 -2.83 1.42
CA HIS A 113 12.89 -1.82 1.92
C HIS A 113 12.53 -2.05 3.40
N GLU A 114 12.30 -3.29 3.81
CA GLU A 114 12.06 -3.67 5.20
C GLU A 114 13.23 -3.25 6.11
N LEU A 115 14.45 -3.49 5.69
CA LEU A 115 15.64 -3.08 6.43
C LEU A 115 15.70 -1.56 6.58
N LYS A 116 15.49 -0.81 5.50
CA LYS A 116 15.51 0.66 5.54
C LYS A 116 14.40 1.24 6.42
N ILE A 117 13.18 0.68 6.35
CA ILE A 117 12.07 1.06 7.24
C ILE A 117 12.46 0.81 8.70
N ARG A 118 13.06 -0.35 9.00
CA ARG A 118 13.51 -0.70 10.35
C ARG A 118 14.60 0.22 10.87
N LEU A 119 15.60 0.53 10.03
CA LEU A 119 16.68 1.46 10.40
C LEU A 119 16.12 2.86 10.67
N ALA A 120 15.21 3.34 9.84
CA ALA A 120 14.51 4.61 10.07
C ALA A 120 13.72 4.59 11.39
N ALA A 121 12.94 3.54 11.65
CA ALA A 121 12.18 3.39 12.88
C ALA A 121 13.05 3.33 14.15
N ASN A 122 14.27 2.83 14.05
CA ASN A 122 15.25 2.81 15.14
C ASN A 122 15.99 4.13 15.30
N GLY A 123 15.78 5.10 14.41
CA GLY A 123 16.46 6.40 14.47
C GLY A 123 17.92 6.39 14.09
N GLU A 124 18.30 5.44 13.24
CA GLU A 124 19.66 5.38 12.70
C GLU A 124 19.96 6.64 11.88
N GLU A 125 21.16 7.16 12.08
CA GLU A 125 21.59 8.41 11.44
C GLU A 125 21.58 8.25 9.90
N GLY A 126 21.01 9.24 9.22
CA GLY A 126 20.90 9.20 7.76
C GLY A 126 19.74 8.36 7.19
N CYS A 127 18.92 7.72 8.03
CA CYS A 127 17.79 6.89 7.60
C CYS A 127 16.44 7.64 7.52
N GLY A 128 16.46 8.96 7.51
CA GLY A 128 15.30 9.79 7.17
C GLY A 128 14.39 10.18 8.33
N LEU A 129 14.59 9.66 9.54
CA LEU A 129 13.91 10.10 10.74
C LEU A 129 14.90 10.62 11.78
N THR A 130 14.51 11.69 12.48
CA THR A 130 15.23 12.19 13.64
C THR A 130 14.68 11.54 14.91
N GLN A 131 15.45 11.57 16.01
CA GLN A 131 14.97 11.09 17.31
C GLN A 131 13.71 11.86 17.78
N GLU A 132 13.57 13.12 17.38
CA GLU A 132 12.39 13.91 17.68
C GLU A 132 11.16 13.42 16.91
N ASN A 133 11.31 13.13 15.61
CA ASN A 133 10.23 12.53 14.79
C ASN A 133 9.76 11.20 15.39
N ILE A 134 10.71 10.35 15.82
CA ILE A 134 10.40 9.04 16.42
C ILE A 134 9.59 9.20 17.71
N ARG A 135 9.98 10.13 18.58
CA ARG A 135 9.23 10.42 19.82
C ARG A 135 7.82 10.95 19.56
N ARG A 136 7.59 11.55 18.38
CA ARG A 136 6.29 12.08 17.96
C ARG A 136 5.46 11.06 17.18
N MET A 137 5.97 9.84 16.95
CA MET A 137 5.22 8.80 16.21
C MET A 137 3.90 8.50 16.93
N PRO A 138 2.76 8.73 16.26
CA PRO A 138 1.45 8.52 16.88
C PRO A 138 0.99 7.06 16.70
N LEU A 139 1.82 6.09 17.09
CA LEU A 139 1.56 4.67 16.82
C LEU A 139 0.90 3.92 17.99
N ALA A 140 0.75 4.55 19.16
CA ALA A 140 -0.06 3.95 20.22
C ALA A 140 -1.53 3.85 19.76
N PRO A 141 -2.24 2.75 20.02
CA PRO A 141 -3.62 2.54 19.57
C PRO A 141 -4.56 3.71 19.92
N SER A 142 -4.43 4.28 21.11
CA SER A 142 -5.20 5.45 21.56
C SER A 142 -4.90 6.72 20.76
N GLU A 143 -3.65 6.94 20.39
CA GLU A 143 -3.24 8.08 19.57
C GLU A 143 -3.67 7.93 18.12
N ILE A 144 -3.57 6.71 17.56
CA ILE A 144 -4.06 6.40 16.22
C ILE A 144 -5.57 6.63 16.16
N ALA A 145 -6.34 6.10 17.12
CA ALA A 145 -7.79 6.29 17.17
C ALA A 145 -8.17 7.78 17.30
N ARG A 146 -7.39 8.56 18.01
CA ARG A 146 -7.63 10.00 18.16
C ARG A 146 -7.33 10.81 16.91
N ARG A 147 -6.24 10.49 16.20
CA ARG A 147 -5.75 11.26 15.04
C ARG A 147 -6.41 10.82 13.73
N TYR A 148 -6.73 9.54 13.61
CA TYR A 148 -7.24 8.92 12.39
C TYR A 148 -8.48 8.06 12.69
N PRO A 149 -9.58 8.66 13.19
CA PRO A 149 -10.74 7.90 13.67
C PRO A 149 -11.32 6.99 12.60
N ASP A 150 -11.36 7.45 11.35
CA ASP A 150 -11.96 6.71 10.23
C ASP A 150 -11.13 5.50 9.75
N LEU A 151 -9.82 5.52 9.97
CA LEU A 151 -8.90 4.49 9.49
C LEU A 151 -8.36 3.58 10.59
N SER A 152 -8.48 3.99 11.85
CA SER A 152 -7.89 3.31 12.99
C SER A 152 -8.45 1.91 13.20
N SER A 153 -9.76 1.74 13.04
CA SER A 153 -10.44 0.46 13.21
C SER A 153 -9.92 -0.58 12.21
N ALA A 154 -9.69 -0.17 10.98
CA ALA A 154 -9.17 -1.03 9.92
C ALA A 154 -7.76 -1.54 10.24
N LEU A 155 -6.84 -0.64 10.65
CA LEU A 155 -5.49 -1.03 11.04
C LEU A 155 -5.49 -1.98 12.24
N LEU A 156 -6.22 -1.65 13.30
CA LEU A 156 -6.27 -2.49 14.51
C LEU A 156 -6.85 -3.88 14.23
N THR A 157 -7.87 -3.97 13.37
CA THR A 157 -8.43 -5.25 12.93
C THR A 157 -7.41 -6.09 12.14
N VAL A 158 -6.70 -5.48 11.20
CA VAL A 158 -5.64 -6.17 10.43
C VAL A 158 -4.53 -6.68 11.36
N LEU A 159 -4.07 -5.85 12.31
CA LEU A 159 -3.05 -6.24 13.28
C LEU A 159 -3.51 -7.43 14.13
N GLN A 160 -4.76 -7.42 14.61
CA GLN A 160 -5.33 -8.51 15.37
C GLN A 160 -5.38 -9.82 14.57
N GLN A 161 -5.91 -9.77 13.35
CA GLN A 161 -6.02 -10.93 12.46
C GLN A 161 -4.66 -11.57 12.17
N VAL A 162 -3.66 -10.74 11.88
CA VAL A 162 -2.30 -11.23 11.59
C VAL A 162 -1.65 -11.81 12.84
N SER A 163 -1.79 -11.16 14.00
CA SER A 163 -1.27 -11.66 15.29
C SER A 163 -1.86 -13.03 15.63
N ASP A 164 -3.19 -13.17 15.52
CA ASP A 164 -3.87 -14.43 15.77
C ASP A 164 -3.42 -15.55 14.81
N SER A 165 -3.15 -15.20 13.56
CA SER A 165 -2.64 -16.14 12.55
C SER A 165 -1.23 -16.65 12.88
N ILE A 166 -0.36 -15.75 13.34
CA ILE A 166 1.02 -16.08 13.75
C ILE A 166 1.00 -16.96 14.99
N ASP A 167 0.20 -16.62 15.99
CA ASP A 167 0.11 -17.37 17.25
C ASP A 167 -0.44 -18.78 17.07
N ARG A 168 -1.40 -18.97 16.15
CA ARG A 168 -1.92 -20.32 15.83
C ARG A 168 -0.84 -21.21 15.24
N LYS A 169 0.01 -20.68 14.34
CA LYS A 169 1.11 -21.46 13.76
C LYS A 169 2.15 -21.86 14.78
N ASN A 170 2.47 -20.98 15.73
CA ASN A 170 3.45 -21.27 16.79
C ASN A 170 2.97 -22.33 17.80
N LYS A 171 1.66 -22.49 17.98
CA LYS A 171 1.07 -23.53 18.89
C LYS A 171 0.95 -24.90 18.24
N MET A 172 1.16 -25.01 16.92
CA MET A 172 1.08 -26.26 16.16
C MET A 172 2.47 -26.90 15.89
N GLN A 173 3.56 -26.23 16.30
CA GLN A 173 4.92 -26.75 16.25
C GLN A 173 5.39 -27.20 17.64
#